data_e0f2fded2a5c00ddc17b9d35e3cdaad9
#
_entry.id   e0f2fded2a5c00ddc17b9d35e3cdaad9
#
_cell.length_a   1.000
_cell.length_b   1.000
_cell.length_c   1.000
_cell.angle_alpha   90.00
_cell.angle_beta   90.00
_cell.angle_gamma   90.00
#
_symmetry.space_group_name_H-M   'P 1'
#
loop_
_entity.id
_entity.type
_entity.pdbx_description
1 polymer ?
#
loop_
_entity_poly.entity_id
_entity_poly.type
_entity_poly.pdbx_seq_one_letter_code
_entity_poly.pdbx_strand_id
1 'polypeptide(L)'
;ALYTNGILLNNQKYEELTDLLDLLVIDNYNDDLIIRDEIEEIIENKKERYKGCKVLLQNRKKNQVLLNRGGLAPNQKAEMKYASPCMLPYMQMVVRPDGKVSRCCQDAYGNETLGDLSEESVMEIWQGEKYNVFRKRLHKNRAEVPYCCNCDVVGFTNYYPQIWNSIY
;
A
#
# COMPACT_ATOMS: atom_id res chain seq x y z
N ALA A 1 11.08 3.26 1.80
CA ALA A 1 10.18 2.92 2.90
C ALA A 1 9.87 1.43 2.93
N LEU A 2 9.72 0.86 4.12
CA LEU A 2 9.27 -0.51 4.36
C LEU A 2 8.06 -0.50 5.29
N TYR A 3 7.02 -1.29 4.94
CA TYR A 3 5.85 -1.57 5.78
C TYR A 3 5.92 -3.03 6.24
N THR A 4 5.72 -3.27 7.53
CA THR A 4 5.77 -4.62 8.12
C THR A 4 4.76 -4.75 9.27
N ASN A 5 4.27 -5.97 9.48
CA ASN A 5 3.49 -6.28 10.71
C ASN A 5 4.38 -6.50 11.95
N GLY A 6 5.69 -6.40 11.81
CA GLY A 6 6.65 -6.55 12.89
C GLY A 6 6.86 -7.98 13.42
N ILE A 7 6.13 -8.99 12.94
CA ILE A 7 6.21 -10.36 13.50
C ILE A 7 7.63 -10.94 13.43
N LEU A 8 8.35 -10.69 12.35
CA LEU A 8 9.71 -11.16 12.15
C LEU A 8 10.78 -10.11 12.46
N LEU A 9 10.39 -8.92 12.87
CA LEU A 9 11.31 -7.85 13.21
C LEU A 9 11.92 -8.11 14.59
N ASN A 10 13.24 -8.01 14.69
CA ASN A 10 14.01 -8.06 15.91
C ASN A 10 15.12 -6.99 15.87
N ASN A 11 15.84 -6.78 16.96
CA ASN A 11 16.87 -5.75 17.06
C ASN A 11 17.94 -5.89 15.97
N GLN A 12 18.41 -7.10 15.66
CA GLN A 12 19.40 -7.34 14.61
C GLN A 12 18.88 -6.91 13.23
N LYS A 13 17.69 -7.38 12.85
CA LYS A 13 17.08 -7.00 11.55
C LYS A 13 16.76 -5.52 11.48
N TYR A 14 16.39 -4.92 12.60
CA TYR A 14 16.17 -3.49 12.67
C TYR A 14 17.46 -2.73 12.36
N GLU A 15 18.59 -3.10 12.95
CA GLU A 15 19.90 -2.50 12.68
C GLU A 15 20.31 -2.63 11.21
N GLU A 16 20.14 -3.82 10.63
CA GLU A 16 20.46 -4.07 9.21
C GLU A 16 19.59 -3.24 8.26
N LEU A 17 18.32 -3.00 8.61
CA LEU A 17 17.36 -2.29 7.76
C LEU A 17 17.49 -0.78 7.85
N THR A 18 17.83 -0.23 9.01
CA THR A 18 17.81 1.23 9.22
C THR A 18 18.86 2.00 8.42
N ASP A 19 19.95 1.35 8.05
CA ASP A 19 20.96 1.94 7.15
C ASP A 19 20.50 2.00 5.68
N LEU A 20 19.45 1.24 5.35
CA LEU A 20 18.92 1.10 4.00
C LEU A 20 17.59 1.83 3.78
N LEU A 21 16.98 2.32 4.85
CA LEU A 21 15.62 2.86 4.82
C LEU A 21 15.54 4.30 5.35
N ASP A 22 14.75 5.12 4.68
CA ASP A 22 14.34 6.43 5.20
C ASP A 22 13.13 6.32 6.14
N LEU A 23 12.30 5.28 5.94
CA LEU A 23 11.06 5.08 6.69
C LEU A 23 10.76 3.59 6.91
N LEU A 24 10.54 3.22 8.17
CA LEU A 24 10.00 1.94 8.59
C LEU A 24 8.63 2.15 9.25
N VAL A 25 7.60 1.52 8.71
CA VAL A 25 6.25 1.55 9.29
C VAL A 25 5.91 0.17 9.82
N ILE A 26 5.61 0.11 11.11
CA ILE A 26 5.17 -1.11 11.81
C ILE A 26 3.65 -1.03 11.98
N ASP A 27 2.93 -1.89 11.25
CA ASP A 27 1.48 -2.00 11.36
C ASP A 27 1.10 -3.04 12.43
N ASN A 28 0.59 -2.59 13.56
CA ASN A 28 0.08 -3.47 14.62
C ASN A 28 -1.39 -3.80 14.35
N TYR A 29 -1.67 -5.07 14.07
CA TYR A 29 -3.00 -5.62 13.81
C TYR A 29 -3.58 -6.40 15.01
N ASN A 30 -2.92 -6.38 16.16
CA ASN A 30 -3.44 -7.05 17.35
C ASN A 30 -4.72 -6.38 17.85
N ASP A 31 -5.74 -7.16 18.18
CA ASP A 31 -7.05 -6.64 18.61
C ASP A 31 -6.96 -5.82 19.91
N ASP A 32 -6.04 -6.19 20.82
CA ASP A 32 -5.75 -5.49 22.08
C ASP A 32 -4.76 -4.32 21.91
N LEU A 33 -4.22 -4.15 20.71
CA LEU A 33 -3.18 -3.16 20.37
C LEU A 33 -1.85 -3.35 21.11
N ILE A 34 -1.66 -4.47 21.80
CA ILE A 34 -0.40 -4.81 22.47
C ILE A 34 0.65 -5.15 21.41
N ILE A 35 1.83 -4.60 21.57
CA ILE A 35 3.01 -4.91 20.76
C ILE A 35 3.97 -5.76 21.59
N ARG A 36 4.85 -6.49 20.92
CA ARG A 36 5.89 -7.27 21.61
C ARG A 36 6.91 -6.33 22.24
N ASP A 37 7.43 -6.71 23.41
CA ASP A 37 8.44 -5.93 24.15
C ASP A 37 9.62 -5.51 23.27
N GLU A 38 10.08 -6.40 22.41
CA GLU A 38 11.17 -6.15 21.46
C GLU A 38 10.85 -5.05 20.43
N ILE A 39 9.59 -4.95 20.00
CA ILE A 39 9.12 -3.85 19.13
C ILE A 39 9.03 -2.54 19.92
N GLU A 40 8.58 -2.61 21.16
CA GLU A 40 8.53 -1.45 22.06
C GLU A 40 9.92 -0.88 22.30
N GLU A 41 10.89 -1.76 22.60
CA GLU A 41 12.30 -1.40 22.74
C GLU A 41 12.87 -0.73 21.48
N ILE A 42 12.58 -1.28 20.29
CA ILE A 42 12.99 -0.69 19.00
C ILE A 42 12.42 0.72 18.84
N ILE A 43 11.14 0.92 19.20
CA ILE A 43 10.47 2.22 19.08
C ILE A 43 11.04 3.23 20.09
N GLU A 44 11.35 2.82 21.28
CA GLU A 44 11.92 3.68 22.34
C GLU A 44 13.36 4.09 22.01
N ASN A 45 14.17 3.14 21.57
CA ASN A 45 15.60 3.36 21.27
C ASN A 45 15.85 4.06 19.94
N LYS A 46 14.83 4.21 19.06
CA LYS A 46 14.96 4.80 17.72
C LYS A 46 15.56 6.22 17.71
N LYS A 47 15.37 6.99 18.79
CA LYS A 47 15.82 8.39 18.88
C LYS A 47 17.32 8.53 19.05
N GLU A 48 17.97 7.55 19.65
CA GLU A 48 19.39 7.64 20.01
C GLU A 48 20.32 7.02 18.95
N ARG A 49 19.89 5.94 18.30
CA ARG A 49 20.75 5.13 17.41
C ARG A 49 20.70 5.50 15.94
N TYR A 50 19.57 5.99 15.42
CA TYR A 50 19.37 6.13 13.96
C TYR A 50 18.82 7.50 13.56
N LYS A 51 19.73 8.39 13.19
CA LYS A 51 19.37 9.74 12.74
C LYS A 51 18.75 9.80 11.34
N GLY A 52 18.81 8.71 10.57
CA GLY A 52 18.38 8.66 9.15
C GLY A 52 17.04 7.99 8.91
N CYS A 53 16.71 6.92 9.64
CA CYS A 53 15.46 6.17 9.41
C CYS A 53 14.36 6.61 10.37
N LYS A 54 13.22 7.02 9.83
CA LYS A 54 12.02 7.31 10.61
C LYS A 54 11.25 6.04 10.92
N VAL A 55 10.90 5.78 12.18
CA VAL A 55 10.09 4.64 12.60
C VAL A 55 8.72 5.11 13.04
N LEU A 56 7.66 4.53 12.48
CA LEU A 56 6.27 4.81 12.81
C LEU A 56 5.56 3.53 13.25
N LEU A 57 4.84 3.60 14.36
CA LEU A 57 3.89 2.57 14.76
C LEU A 57 2.49 2.98 14.35
N GLN A 58 1.80 2.11 13.61
CA GLN A 58 0.39 2.28 13.24
C GLN A 58 -0.46 1.20 13.90
N ASN A 59 -1.32 1.59 14.81
CA ASN A 59 -2.29 0.71 15.43
C ASN A 59 -3.54 0.59 14.56
N ARG A 60 -3.88 -0.63 14.11
CA ARG A 60 -5.04 -0.95 13.28
C ARG A 60 -6.14 -1.56 14.14
N LYS A 61 -7.13 -0.77 14.50
CA LYS A 61 -8.26 -1.26 15.30
C LYS A 61 -9.16 -2.18 14.47
N LYS A 62 -9.69 -3.24 15.05
CA LYS A 62 -10.57 -4.22 14.41
C LYS A 62 -11.82 -3.60 13.77
N ASN A 63 -12.37 -2.57 14.40
CA ASN A 63 -13.53 -1.84 13.92
C ASN A 63 -13.18 -0.62 13.06
N GLN A 64 -11.91 -0.43 12.75
CA GLN A 64 -11.47 0.67 11.89
C GLN A 64 -11.97 0.44 10.47
N VAL A 65 -12.74 1.38 9.96
CA VAL A 65 -13.17 1.38 8.57
C VAL A 65 -11.99 1.83 7.71
N LEU A 66 -11.50 0.91 6.89
CA LEU A 66 -10.46 1.14 5.88
C LEU A 66 -11.12 1.34 4.51
N LEU A 67 -10.32 1.35 3.47
CA LEU A 67 -10.81 1.42 2.09
C LEU A 67 -11.58 0.16 1.70
N ASN A 68 -12.57 0.33 0.83
CA ASN A 68 -13.47 -0.75 0.41
C ASN A 68 -12.85 -1.72 -0.62
N ARG A 69 -11.59 -1.52 -1.05
CA ARG A 69 -10.87 -2.36 -2.01
C ARG A 69 -11.67 -2.64 -3.29
N GLY A 70 -12.29 -1.60 -3.85
CA GLY A 70 -13.14 -1.74 -5.03
C GLY A 70 -14.45 -2.51 -4.78
N GLY A 71 -14.95 -2.47 -3.53
CA GLY A 71 -16.14 -3.20 -3.10
C GLY A 71 -15.87 -4.63 -2.65
N LEU A 72 -14.59 -5.06 -2.55
CA LEU A 72 -14.20 -6.41 -2.12
C LEU A 72 -13.98 -6.54 -0.61
N ALA A 73 -13.92 -5.42 0.13
CA ALA A 73 -13.78 -5.46 1.57
C ALA A 73 -15.12 -5.78 2.24
N PRO A 74 -15.20 -6.82 3.10
CA PRO A 74 -16.45 -7.28 3.67
C PRO A 74 -17.07 -6.30 4.68
N ASN A 75 -16.29 -5.37 5.19
CA ASN A 75 -16.67 -4.41 6.23
C ASN A 75 -17.09 -3.04 5.68
N GLN A 76 -17.10 -2.87 4.35
CA GLN A 76 -17.50 -1.60 3.74
C GLN A 76 -18.46 -1.77 2.58
N LYS A 77 -19.54 -0.99 2.61
CA LYS A 77 -20.42 -0.83 1.45
C LYS A 77 -19.86 0.22 0.50
N ALA A 78 -19.89 -0.08 -0.79
CA ALA A 78 -19.52 0.88 -1.83
C ALA A 78 -20.68 1.83 -2.08
N GLU A 79 -20.68 2.98 -1.41
CA GLU A 79 -21.74 3.99 -1.61
C GLU A 79 -21.30 5.14 -2.54
N MET A 80 -20.00 5.27 -2.81
CA MET A 80 -19.48 6.42 -3.56
C MET A 80 -19.00 6.01 -4.96
N LYS A 81 -19.61 6.62 -5.96
CA LYS A 81 -19.17 6.53 -7.35
C LYS A 81 -18.40 7.79 -7.70
N TYR A 82 -17.08 7.66 -7.87
CA TYR A 82 -16.26 8.75 -8.35
C TYR A 82 -16.24 8.80 -9.88
N ALA A 83 -16.59 9.94 -10.45
CA ALA A 83 -16.53 10.16 -11.88
C ALA A 83 -15.10 10.47 -12.36
N SER A 84 -14.24 10.98 -11.47
CA SER A 84 -12.87 11.35 -11.82
C SER A 84 -11.96 10.14 -12.02
N PRO A 85 -10.99 10.19 -12.95
CA PRO A 85 -10.00 9.14 -13.12
C PRO A 85 -9.18 8.92 -11.85
N CYS A 86 -8.82 7.67 -11.59
CA CYS A 86 -7.92 7.33 -10.50
C CYS A 86 -6.47 7.44 -10.95
N MET A 87 -5.64 8.16 -10.21
CA MET A 87 -4.23 8.41 -10.55
C MET A 87 -3.29 7.27 -10.16
N LEU A 88 -3.71 6.33 -9.30
CA LEU A 88 -2.82 5.27 -8.81
C LEU A 88 -2.11 4.48 -9.92
N PRO A 89 -2.77 4.01 -10.99
CA PRO A 89 -2.10 3.25 -12.05
C PRO A 89 -1.14 4.07 -12.93
N TYR A 90 -1.12 5.39 -12.75
CA TYR A 90 -0.19 6.29 -13.44
C TYR A 90 1.05 6.64 -12.61
N MET A 91 1.00 6.36 -11.30
CA MET A 91 2.03 6.77 -10.35
C MET A 91 2.78 5.60 -9.74
N GLN A 92 2.20 4.39 -9.73
CA GLN A 92 2.78 3.22 -9.08
C GLN A 92 2.48 1.94 -9.86
N MET A 93 3.42 1.00 -9.79
CA MET A 93 3.25 -0.40 -10.14
C MET A 93 3.17 -1.22 -8.86
N VAL A 94 2.24 -2.16 -8.80
CA VAL A 94 2.09 -3.04 -7.65
C VAL A 94 2.41 -4.47 -8.07
N VAL A 95 3.50 -4.98 -7.54
CA VAL A 95 3.96 -6.35 -7.75
C VAL A 95 3.49 -7.22 -6.59
N ARG A 96 2.84 -8.32 -6.89
CA ARG A 96 2.41 -9.30 -5.89
C ARG A 96 3.54 -10.27 -5.55
N PRO A 97 3.42 -11.03 -4.45
CA PRO A 97 4.43 -12.03 -4.06
C PRO A 97 4.70 -13.12 -5.12
N ASP A 98 3.75 -13.37 -6.03
CA ASP A 98 3.88 -14.30 -7.16
C ASP A 98 4.57 -13.68 -8.40
N GLY A 99 5.11 -12.48 -8.29
CA GLY A 99 5.76 -11.75 -9.39
C GLY A 99 4.80 -11.09 -10.38
N LYS A 100 3.50 -11.29 -10.23
CA LYS A 100 2.51 -10.70 -11.14
C LYS A 100 2.16 -9.27 -10.76
N VAL A 101 1.86 -8.47 -11.77
CA VAL A 101 1.53 -7.05 -11.60
C VAL A 101 0.03 -6.85 -11.53
N SER A 102 -0.45 -6.35 -10.40
CA SER A 102 -1.84 -5.94 -10.20
C SER A 102 -2.09 -4.55 -10.79
N ARG A 103 -3.35 -4.29 -11.15
CA ARG A 103 -3.78 -2.97 -11.64
C ARG A 103 -3.54 -1.83 -10.64
N CYS A 104 -3.61 -2.09 -9.33
CA CYS A 104 -3.30 -1.14 -8.26
C CYS A 104 -3.23 -1.84 -6.89
N CYS A 105 -2.87 -1.11 -5.83
CA CYS A 105 -2.78 -1.64 -4.45
C CYS A 105 -4.14 -2.05 -3.84
N GLN A 106 -5.26 -1.68 -4.44
CA GLN A 106 -6.59 -2.13 -4.00
C GLN A 106 -6.98 -3.50 -4.56
N ASP A 107 -6.25 -3.99 -5.56
CA ASP A 107 -6.47 -5.30 -6.15
C ASP A 107 -5.61 -6.38 -5.46
N ALA A 108 -5.89 -6.62 -4.19
CA ALA A 108 -5.15 -7.59 -3.37
C ALA A 108 -5.29 -9.03 -3.87
N TYR A 109 -6.36 -9.34 -4.58
CA TYR A 109 -6.63 -10.69 -5.10
C TYR A 109 -6.18 -10.90 -6.55
N GLY A 110 -5.65 -9.86 -7.21
CA GLY A 110 -5.17 -9.96 -8.59
C GLY A 110 -6.28 -10.23 -9.60
N ASN A 111 -7.45 -9.60 -9.41
CA ASN A 111 -8.59 -9.75 -10.32
C ASN A 111 -8.29 -9.28 -11.76
N GLU A 112 -7.32 -8.38 -11.92
CA GLU A 112 -6.81 -7.96 -13.21
C GLU A 112 -5.27 -7.92 -13.16
N THR A 113 -4.62 -8.84 -13.87
CA THR A 113 -3.16 -8.93 -13.97
C THR A 113 -2.69 -8.20 -15.23
N LEU A 114 -1.82 -7.21 -15.05
CA LEU A 114 -1.32 -6.35 -16.12
C LEU A 114 0.05 -6.77 -16.68
N GLY A 115 0.74 -7.70 -16.02
CA GLY A 115 2.03 -8.24 -16.45
C GLY A 115 2.55 -9.30 -15.48
N ASP A 116 3.65 -9.95 -15.87
CA ASP A 116 4.35 -10.96 -15.09
C ASP A 116 5.87 -10.72 -15.17
N LEU A 117 6.50 -10.45 -14.03
CA LEU A 117 7.94 -10.18 -13.96
C LEU A 117 8.81 -11.42 -14.20
N SER A 118 8.22 -12.61 -14.28
CA SER A 118 8.93 -13.80 -14.75
C SER A 118 9.12 -13.82 -16.28
N GLU A 119 8.35 -13.03 -17.01
CA GLU A 119 8.30 -13.00 -18.47
C GLU A 119 8.72 -11.65 -19.07
N GLU A 120 8.46 -10.55 -18.34
CA GLU A 120 8.61 -9.19 -18.83
C GLU A 120 9.39 -8.33 -17.81
N SER A 121 10.18 -7.38 -18.28
CA SER A 121 10.80 -6.38 -17.39
C SER A 121 9.78 -5.36 -16.86
N VAL A 122 10.13 -4.68 -15.78
CA VAL A 122 9.30 -3.60 -15.19
C VAL A 122 8.90 -2.55 -16.24
N MET A 123 9.83 -2.16 -17.12
CA MET A 123 9.57 -1.13 -18.13
C MET A 123 8.68 -1.61 -19.26
N GLU A 124 8.84 -2.87 -19.71
CA GLU A 124 7.98 -3.48 -20.71
C GLU A 124 6.54 -3.58 -20.21
N ILE A 125 6.32 -4.00 -18.96
CA ILE A 125 5.00 -4.03 -18.34
C ILE A 125 4.44 -2.60 -18.20
N TRP A 126 5.23 -1.67 -17.66
CA TRP A 126 4.78 -0.30 -17.39
C TRP A 126 4.34 0.47 -18.64
N GLN A 127 5.06 0.25 -19.75
CA GLN A 127 4.78 0.85 -21.06
C GLN A 127 3.96 -0.06 -21.96
N GLY A 128 3.69 -1.29 -21.52
CA GLY A 128 3.03 -2.33 -22.30
C GLY A 128 1.57 -2.04 -22.61
N GLU A 129 1.06 -2.80 -23.57
CA GLU A 129 -0.31 -2.64 -24.09
C GLU A 129 -1.36 -2.83 -23.00
N LYS A 130 -1.25 -3.87 -22.17
CA LYS A 130 -2.22 -4.17 -21.11
C LYS A 130 -2.37 -2.99 -20.14
N TYR A 131 -1.26 -2.42 -19.69
CA TYR A 131 -1.26 -1.27 -18.78
C TYR A 131 -1.84 -0.02 -19.45
N ASN A 132 -1.48 0.23 -20.70
CA ASN A 132 -1.97 1.37 -21.45
C ASN A 132 -3.46 1.27 -21.77
N VAL A 133 -3.95 0.10 -22.12
CA VAL A 133 -5.40 -0.16 -22.32
C VAL A 133 -6.16 0.05 -21.02
N PHE A 134 -5.66 -0.47 -19.91
CA PHE A 134 -6.27 -0.26 -18.59
C PHE A 134 -6.35 1.23 -18.23
N ARG A 135 -5.24 1.98 -18.37
CA ARG A 135 -5.20 3.42 -18.12
C ARG A 135 -6.19 4.19 -19.00
N LYS A 136 -6.26 3.88 -20.29
CA LYS A 136 -7.21 4.49 -21.23
C LYS A 136 -8.67 4.24 -20.83
N ARG A 137 -9.01 3.00 -20.45
CA ARG A 137 -10.36 2.66 -19.95
C ARG A 137 -10.70 3.45 -18.70
N LEU A 138 -9.78 3.49 -17.74
CA LEU A 138 -9.95 4.22 -16.49
C LEU A 138 -10.10 5.74 -16.70
N HIS A 139 -9.33 6.30 -17.62
CA HIS A 139 -9.41 7.72 -18.00
C HIS A 139 -10.72 8.08 -18.68
N LYS A 140 -11.18 7.21 -19.61
CA LYS A 140 -12.40 7.43 -20.37
C LYS A 140 -13.65 7.42 -19.49
N ASN A 141 -13.80 6.39 -18.66
CA ASN A 141 -14.92 6.28 -17.74
C ASN A 141 -14.64 5.26 -16.62
N ARG A 142 -14.19 5.74 -15.47
CA ARG A 142 -13.93 4.91 -14.29
C ARG A 142 -15.16 4.08 -13.86
N ALA A 143 -16.38 4.63 -14.04
CA ALA A 143 -17.61 3.97 -13.63
C ALA A 143 -17.92 2.69 -14.44
N GLU A 144 -17.31 2.52 -15.62
CA GLU A 144 -17.45 1.33 -16.46
C GLU A 144 -16.33 0.29 -16.22
N VAL A 145 -15.31 0.62 -15.43
CA VAL A 145 -14.20 -0.30 -15.15
C VAL A 145 -14.58 -1.18 -13.95
N PRO A 146 -14.65 -2.52 -14.12
CA PRO A 146 -14.96 -3.43 -13.04
C PRO A 146 -14.10 -3.19 -11.80
N TYR A 147 -14.69 -3.30 -10.61
CA TYR A 147 -14.10 -2.98 -9.30
C TYR A 147 -13.75 -1.49 -9.11
N CYS A 148 -13.24 -0.78 -10.13
CA CYS A 148 -12.94 0.63 -10.03
C CYS A 148 -14.20 1.49 -9.90
N CYS A 149 -15.32 1.04 -10.46
CA CYS A 149 -16.63 1.69 -10.35
C CYS A 149 -17.16 1.74 -8.91
N ASN A 150 -16.75 0.81 -8.07
CA ASN A 150 -17.17 0.72 -6.67
C ASN A 150 -16.06 1.14 -5.68
N CYS A 151 -14.91 1.58 -6.19
CA CYS A 151 -13.76 1.87 -5.34
C CYS A 151 -13.87 3.27 -4.73
N ASP A 152 -13.66 3.37 -3.42
CA ASP A 152 -13.71 4.61 -2.64
C ASP A 152 -12.41 5.41 -2.63
N VAL A 153 -11.39 4.98 -3.37
CA VAL A 153 -10.13 5.72 -3.51
C VAL A 153 -10.33 6.92 -4.44
N VAL A 154 -10.15 8.11 -3.91
CA VAL A 154 -10.32 9.40 -4.65
C VAL A 154 -9.01 9.84 -5.35
N GLY A 155 -7.94 9.08 -5.17
CA GLY A 155 -6.62 9.41 -5.68
C GLY A 155 -5.58 9.57 -4.57
N PHE A 156 -4.40 10.01 -4.94
CA PHE A 156 -3.23 9.99 -4.06
C PHE A 156 -3.35 10.91 -2.83
N THR A 157 -4.03 12.04 -2.95
CA THR A 157 -4.11 13.09 -1.93
C THR A 157 -4.83 12.67 -0.64
N ASN A 158 -5.74 11.69 -0.71
CA ASN A 158 -6.51 11.25 0.46
C ASN A 158 -5.89 10.03 1.17
N TYR A 159 -4.87 9.39 0.55
CA TYR A 159 -4.32 8.15 1.07
C TYR A 159 -3.25 8.35 2.15
N TYR A 160 -2.52 9.46 2.10
CA TYR A 160 -1.34 9.68 2.95
C TYR A 160 -1.21 11.10 3.54
N PRO A 161 -2.27 11.80 3.96
CA PRO A 161 -2.10 13.13 4.53
C PRO A 161 -1.21 13.11 5.79
N GLN A 162 -1.22 12.00 6.54
CA GLN A 162 -0.43 11.86 7.76
C GLN A 162 1.05 11.51 7.48
N ILE A 163 1.33 10.76 6.40
CA ILE A 163 2.70 10.40 6.03
C ILE A 163 3.38 11.57 5.33
N TRP A 164 2.70 12.28 4.44
CA TRP A 164 3.27 13.46 3.77
C TRP A 164 3.62 14.58 4.73
N ASN A 165 2.73 14.93 5.64
CA ASN A 165 2.98 15.94 6.67
C ASN A 165 4.05 15.54 7.68
N SER A 166 4.50 14.30 7.65
CA SER A 166 5.51 13.77 8.55
C SER A 166 6.88 13.58 7.88
N ILE A 167 6.95 13.64 6.53
CA ILE A 167 8.18 13.49 5.74
C ILE A 167 8.75 14.87 5.36
N TYR A 168 7.91 15.88 5.25
CA TYR A 168 8.27 17.29 5.03
C TYR A 168 7.92 18.11 6.30
#